data_d631a21ec2cc651ceb816270837e1b69
#
_entry.id   d631a21ec2cc651ceb816270837e1b69
#
_cell.length_a   1.000
_cell.length_b   1.000
_cell.length_c   1.000
_cell.angle_alpha   90.00
_cell.angle_beta   90.00
_cell.angle_gamma   90.00
#
_symmetry.space_group_name_H-M   'P 1'
#
loop_
_entity.id
_entity.type
_entity.pdbx_description
1 polymer ?
#
loop_
_entity_poly.entity_id
_entity_poly.type
_entity_poly.pdbx_seq_one_letter_code
_entity_poly.pdbx_strand_id
1 'polypeptide(L)'
;MGLIKNRKGMNLTEAEDIKKRWQDIKKNNTRKILMTQITTINYLEPDILECEVKWASGSITMNKASGGDGIPAELFQILKDDAVKVLHSICQQTWKTQQWPQDWKRSVFIPIPKKGNAKECSNYHTIAFISHASKTMLKILQARLQQYVN
;
A
#
# COMPACT_ATOMS: atom_id res chain seq x y z
N MET A 1 -23.14 -14.83 7.20
CA MET A 1 -22.22 -14.27 6.20
C MET A 1 -22.90 -14.27 4.83
N GLY A 2 -22.98 -13.14 4.17
CA GLY A 2 -23.56 -13.07 2.83
C GLY A 2 -22.63 -13.70 1.80
N LEU A 3 -23.17 -14.51 0.88
CA LEU A 3 -22.41 -15.09 -0.22
C LEU A 3 -22.04 -14.01 -1.24
N ILE A 4 -20.78 -13.94 -1.60
CA ILE A 4 -20.25 -12.98 -2.60
C ILE A 4 -20.56 -13.50 -4.00
N LYS A 5 -21.01 -12.63 -4.90
CA LYS A 5 -21.35 -12.98 -6.29
C LYS A 5 -20.18 -12.74 -7.24
N ASN A 6 -20.03 -13.61 -8.26
CA ASN A 6 -19.13 -13.41 -9.37
C ASN A 6 -19.65 -12.34 -10.35
N ARG A 7 -18.89 -12.07 -11.44
CA ARG A 7 -19.30 -11.13 -12.51
C ARG A 7 -20.61 -11.49 -13.21
N LYS A 8 -21.01 -12.76 -13.15
CA LYS A 8 -22.24 -13.29 -13.76
C LYS A 8 -23.42 -13.35 -12.78
N GLY A 9 -23.26 -12.82 -11.55
CA GLY A 9 -24.31 -12.79 -10.54
C GLY A 9 -24.49 -14.08 -9.73
N MET A 10 -23.67 -15.12 -9.96
CA MET A 10 -23.73 -16.38 -9.21
C MET A 10 -23.00 -16.27 -7.86
N ASN A 11 -23.53 -16.90 -6.83
CA ASN A 11 -22.92 -16.94 -5.52
C ASN A 11 -21.61 -17.75 -5.53
N LEU A 12 -20.55 -17.18 -4.96
CA LEU A 12 -19.29 -17.86 -4.74
C LEU A 12 -19.33 -18.54 -3.37
N THR A 13 -19.07 -19.83 -3.34
CA THR A 13 -19.09 -20.63 -2.12
C THR A 13 -17.71 -21.02 -1.63
N GLU A 14 -16.72 -21.04 -2.52
CA GLU A 14 -15.36 -21.43 -2.17
C GLU A 14 -14.49 -20.23 -1.80
N ALA A 15 -13.71 -20.35 -0.74
CA ALA A 15 -12.85 -19.28 -0.24
C ALA A 15 -11.84 -18.78 -1.30
N GLU A 16 -11.33 -19.67 -2.15
CA GLU A 16 -10.38 -19.33 -3.22
C GLU A 16 -11.05 -18.50 -4.33
N ASP A 17 -12.28 -18.81 -4.70
CA ASP A 17 -13.04 -18.05 -5.70
C ASP A 17 -13.40 -16.65 -5.19
N ILE A 18 -13.75 -16.54 -3.92
CA ILE A 18 -13.99 -15.27 -3.23
C ILE A 18 -12.70 -14.44 -3.23
N LYS A 19 -11.58 -15.04 -2.85
CA LYS A 19 -10.27 -14.39 -2.82
C LYS A 19 -9.85 -13.91 -4.23
N LYS A 20 -10.03 -14.75 -5.24
CA LYS A 20 -9.74 -14.42 -6.63
C LYS A 20 -10.61 -13.26 -7.13
N ARG A 21 -11.90 -13.25 -6.79
CA ARG A 21 -12.82 -12.15 -7.14
C ARG A 21 -12.36 -10.82 -6.52
N TRP A 22 -11.93 -10.82 -5.27
CA TRP A 22 -11.37 -9.65 -4.61
C TRP A 22 -10.05 -9.20 -5.22
N GLN A 23 -9.20 -10.13 -5.64
CA GLN A 23 -7.95 -9.82 -6.34
C GLN A 23 -8.20 -9.17 -7.70
N ASP A 24 -9.19 -9.64 -8.47
CA ASP A 24 -9.56 -9.06 -9.77
C ASP A 24 -10.09 -7.63 -9.66
N ILE A 25 -10.89 -7.34 -8.65
CA ILE A 25 -11.42 -5.99 -8.38
C ILE A 25 -10.27 -5.01 -8.09
N LYS A 26 -9.20 -5.48 -7.46
CA LYS A 26 -8.03 -4.67 -7.08
C LYS A 26 -7.04 -4.44 -8.22
N LYS A 27 -6.82 -5.42 -9.07
CA LYS A 27 -5.83 -5.32 -10.15
C LYS A 27 -6.12 -4.20 -11.14
N ASN A 28 -7.38 -3.80 -11.26
CA ASN A 28 -7.81 -2.87 -12.31
C ASN A 28 -7.68 -1.37 -11.96
N ASN A 29 -7.57 -0.96 -10.70
CA ASN A 29 -7.82 0.45 -10.38
C ASN A 29 -6.66 1.30 -9.86
N THR A 30 -5.59 0.76 -9.30
CA THR A 30 -4.62 1.64 -8.64
C THR A 30 -3.17 1.47 -9.09
N ARG A 31 -2.77 0.26 -9.46
CA ARG A 31 -1.35 -0.02 -9.74
C ARG A 31 -0.83 0.56 -11.06
N LYS A 32 -1.65 0.56 -12.11
CA LYS A 32 -1.21 0.96 -13.45
C LYS A 32 -0.95 2.45 -13.56
N ILE A 33 -1.79 3.25 -12.92
CA ILE A 33 -1.69 4.72 -12.94
C ILE A 33 -0.48 5.20 -12.13
N LEU A 34 -0.30 4.67 -10.91
CA LEU A 34 0.83 5.03 -10.04
C LEU A 34 2.19 4.66 -10.64
N MET A 35 2.31 3.46 -11.20
CA MET A 35 3.60 3.00 -11.77
C MET A 35 4.02 3.81 -13.01
N THR A 36 3.08 4.18 -13.87
CA THR A 36 3.39 4.99 -15.05
C THR A 36 3.81 6.41 -14.67
N GLN A 37 3.16 6.99 -13.67
CA GLN A 37 3.50 8.33 -13.18
C GLN A 37 4.85 8.35 -12.44
N ILE A 38 5.17 7.33 -11.65
CA ILE A 38 6.45 7.20 -10.94
C ILE A 38 7.62 7.13 -11.93
N THR A 39 7.48 6.40 -13.03
CA THR A 39 8.53 6.28 -14.05
C THR A 39 8.85 7.62 -14.69
N THR A 40 7.85 8.46 -14.95
CA THR A 40 8.03 9.80 -15.54
C THR A 40 8.71 10.76 -14.56
N ILE A 41 8.39 10.70 -13.27
CA ILE A 41 8.96 11.57 -12.25
C ILE A 41 10.44 11.30 -12.02
N ASN A 42 10.89 10.07 -12.16
CA ASN A 42 12.28 9.68 -11.92
C ASN A 42 13.31 10.41 -12.78
N TYR A 43 12.94 10.90 -13.95
CA TYR A 43 13.84 11.68 -14.80
C TYR A 43 14.02 13.14 -14.35
N LEU A 44 13.12 13.62 -13.50
CA LEU A 44 13.04 15.04 -13.11
C LEU A 44 13.37 15.27 -11.63
N GLU A 45 13.36 14.23 -10.81
CA GLU A 45 13.48 14.35 -9.37
C GLU A 45 14.80 13.78 -8.84
N PRO A 46 15.40 14.45 -7.85
CA PRO A 46 16.63 13.98 -7.22
C PRO A 46 16.44 12.69 -6.43
N ASP A 47 17.54 12.12 -6.02
CA ASP A 47 17.59 10.97 -5.12
C ASP A 47 16.74 11.19 -3.84
N ILE A 48 16.29 10.11 -3.23
CA ILE A 48 15.55 10.18 -1.95
C ILE A 48 16.51 10.64 -0.85
N LEU A 49 16.13 11.67 -0.13
CA LEU A 49 16.92 12.23 0.96
C LEU A 49 16.58 11.58 2.29
N GLU A 50 17.56 11.48 3.18
CA GLU A 50 17.36 10.94 4.53
C GLU A 50 16.34 11.77 5.34
N CYS A 51 16.32 13.09 5.16
CA CYS A 51 15.35 13.97 5.80
C CYS A 51 13.92 13.72 5.34
N GLU A 52 13.69 13.34 4.08
CA GLU A 52 12.38 12.95 3.59
C GLU A 52 11.90 11.65 4.26
N VAL A 53 12.81 10.68 4.40
CA VAL A 53 12.51 9.42 5.09
C VAL A 53 12.20 9.67 6.56
N LYS A 54 12.97 10.50 7.23
CA LYS A 54 12.75 10.87 8.63
C LYS A 54 11.39 11.55 8.82
N TRP A 55 11.05 12.49 7.97
CA TRP A 55 9.76 13.17 7.97
C TRP A 55 8.61 12.17 7.71
N ALA A 56 8.72 11.34 6.69
CA ALA A 56 7.67 10.39 6.32
C ALA A 56 7.47 9.30 7.38
N SER A 57 8.55 8.74 7.92
CA SER A 57 8.49 7.72 8.97
C SER A 57 7.94 8.28 10.29
N GLY A 58 8.26 9.53 10.62
CA GLY A 58 7.71 10.22 11.79
C GLY A 58 6.20 10.44 11.74
N SER A 59 5.60 10.35 10.57
CA SER A 59 4.15 10.45 10.38
C SER A 59 3.38 9.14 10.51
N ILE A 60 4.09 8.02 10.71
CA ILE A 60 3.46 6.72 10.94
C ILE A 60 2.74 6.75 12.30
N THR A 61 1.43 6.54 12.26
CA THR A 61 0.62 6.51 13.49
C THR A 61 0.81 5.20 14.25
N MET A 62 0.90 5.33 15.56
CA MET A 62 0.99 4.22 16.51
C MET A 62 -0.32 3.43 16.58
N ASN A 63 -0.24 2.24 17.17
CA ASN A 63 -1.41 1.38 17.41
C ASN A 63 -2.19 1.04 16.13
N LYS A 64 -1.49 0.95 15.01
CA LYS A 64 -2.04 0.47 13.74
C LYS A 64 -1.58 -0.95 13.47
N ALA A 65 -2.46 -1.72 12.85
CA ALA A 65 -2.13 -3.08 12.43
C ALA A 65 -0.90 -3.08 11.51
N SER A 66 0.02 -4.02 11.75
CA SER A 66 1.15 -4.27 10.88
C SER A 66 0.68 -4.75 9.50
N GLY A 67 1.51 -4.49 8.48
CA GLY A 67 1.30 -5.06 7.15
C GLY A 67 1.63 -6.54 7.08
N GLY A 68 1.74 -7.06 5.85
CA GLY A 68 2.08 -8.46 5.62
C GLY A 68 3.47 -8.90 6.09
N ASP A 69 4.35 -7.95 6.40
CA ASP A 69 5.69 -8.18 6.97
C ASP A 69 5.68 -8.39 8.49
N GLY A 70 4.55 -8.14 9.15
CA GLY A 70 4.41 -8.28 10.59
C GLY A 70 5.18 -7.25 11.44
N ILE A 71 5.78 -6.23 10.82
CA ILE A 71 6.59 -5.22 11.52
C ILE A 71 5.67 -4.14 12.10
N PRO A 72 5.61 -3.98 13.44
CA PRO A 72 4.76 -2.97 14.07
C PRO A 72 5.36 -1.56 13.94
N ALA A 73 4.50 -0.54 13.94
CA ALA A 73 4.91 0.86 13.87
C ALA A 73 5.81 1.27 15.03
N GLU A 74 5.61 0.68 16.18
CA GLU A 74 6.37 0.91 17.40
C GLU A 74 7.87 0.62 17.25
N LEU A 75 8.22 -0.36 16.40
CA LEU A 75 9.61 -0.70 16.15
C LEU A 75 10.38 0.46 15.51
N PHE A 76 9.75 1.20 14.61
CA PHE A 76 10.36 2.38 13.99
C PHE A 76 10.64 3.49 14.99
N GLN A 77 9.82 3.62 16.03
CA GLN A 77 10.07 4.59 17.10
C GLN A 77 11.18 4.15 18.06
N ILE A 78 11.28 2.86 18.36
CA ILE A 78 12.34 2.33 19.22
C ILE A 78 13.70 2.48 18.55
N LEU A 79 13.79 2.15 17.27
CA LEU A 79 15.05 2.20 16.51
C LEU A 79 15.44 3.60 16.04
N LYS A 80 14.50 4.55 16.05
CA LYS A 80 14.74 5.97 15.70
C LYS A 80 15.62 6.16 14.45
N ASP A 81 16.81 6.75 14.64
CA ASP A 81 17.72 7.08 13.54
C ASP A 81 18.28 5.86 12.82
N ASP A 82 18.43 4.71 13.48
CA ASP A 82 18.86 3.47 12.84
C ASP A 82 17.79 2.94 11.87
N ALA A 83 16.51 3.02 12.27
CA ALA A 83 15.41 2.69 11.36
C ALA A 83 15.39 3.63 10.15
N VAL A 84 15.62 4.92 10.33
CA VAL A 84 15.69 5.91 9.24
C VAL A 84 16.80 5.57 8.26
N LYS A 85 17.98 5.20 8.72
CA LYS A 85 19.12 4.82 7.84
C LYS A 85 18.80 3.58 7.00
N VAL A 86 18.22 2.55 7.62
CA VAL A 86 17.83 1.33 6.90
C VAL A 86 16.73 1.63 5.88
N LEU A 87 15.69 2.36 6.28
CA LEU A 87 14.61 2.76 5.38
C LEU A 87 15.12 3.64 4.24
N HIS A 88 16.03 4.58 4.52
CA HIS A 88 16.63 5.42 3.49
C HIS A 88 17.37 4.59 2.45
N SER A 89 18.18 3.63 2.87
CA SER A 89 18.88 2.72 1.96
C SER A 89 17.91 1.95 1.04
N ILE A 90 16.84 1.41 1.61
CA ILE A 90 15.81 0.67 0.85
C ILE A 90 15.04 1.60 -0.10
N CYS A 91 14.61 2.76 0.37
CA CYS A 91 13.90 3.74 -0.45
C CYS A 91 14.76 4.24 -1.61
N GLN A 92 16.05 4.51 -1.35
CA GLN A 92 17.00 4.94 -2.35
C GLN A 92 17.22 3.87 -3.43
N GLN A 93 17.41 2.62 -3.01
CA GLN A 93 17.55 1.51 -3.95
C GLN A 93 16.28 1.31 -4.77
N THR A 94 15.11 1.37 -4.15
CA THR A 94 13.82 1.27 -4.83
C THR A 94 13.66 2.41 -5.85
N TRP A 95 14.05 3.62 -5.50
CA TRP A 95 14.02 4.79 -6.38
C TRP A 95 14.93 4.62 -7.59
N LYS A 96 16.19 4.21 -7.38
CA LYS A 96 17.18 4.04 -8.44
C LYS A 96 16.90 2.88 -9.38
N THR A 97 16.45 1.76 -8.81
CA THR A 97 16.24 0.51 -9.58
C THR A 97 14.83 0.36 -10.13
N GLN A 98 13.87 1.14 -9.65
CA GLN A 98 12.44 0.97 -9.95
C GLN A 98 11.87 -0.39 -9.49
N GLN A 99 12.63 -1.10 -8.65
CA GLN A 99 12.26 -2.41 -8.14
C GLN A 99 11.76 -2.28 -6.71
N TRP A 100 10.47 -2.54 -6.51
CA TRP A 100 9.88 -2.57 -5.19
C TRP A 100 10.19 -3.89 -4.49
N PRO A 101 10.53 -3.87 -3.19
CA PRO A 101 10.64 -5.09 -2.40
C PRO A 101 9.37 -5.94 -2.51
N GLN A 102 9.52 -7.27 -2.55
CA GLN A 102 8.38 -8.17 -2.72
C GLN A 102 7.34 -8.01 -1.61
N ASP A 103 7.79 -7.84 -0.37
CA ASP A 103 6.90 -7.65 0.78
C ASP A 103 6.12 -6.33 0.69
N TRP A 104 6.68 -5.30 0.04
CA TRP A 104 5.98 -4.04 -0.19
C TRP A 104 4.92 -4.13 -1.28
N LYS A 105 5.02 -5.11 -2.18
CA LYS A 105 4.01 -5.39 -3.21
C LYS A 105 2.81 -6.14 -2.65
N ARG A 106 2.94 -6.74 -1.48
CA ARG A 106 1.87 -7.50 -0.83
C ARG A 106 1.01 -6.57 0.01
N SER A 107 -0.28 -6.69 -0.15
CA SER A 107 -1.27 -6.02 0.67
C SER A 107 -2.23 -7.06 1.22
N VAL A 108 -2.49 -7.01 2.50
CA VAL A 108 -3.58 -7.76 3.12
C VAL A 108 -4.82 -6.89 3.04
N PHE A 109 -5.88 -7.41 2.45
CA PHE A 109 -7.12 -6.65 2.30
C PHE A 109 -8.22 -7.29 3.13
N ILE A 110 -8.88 -6.47 3.92
CA ILE A 110 -10.03 -6.87 4.71
C ILE A 110 -11.27 -6.17 4.15
N PRO A 111 -12.27 -6.91 3.66
CA PRO A 111 -13.53 -6.33 3.25
C PRO A 111 -14.37 -6.00 4.48
N ILE A 112 -14.84 -4.75 4.57
CA ILE A 112 -15.75 -4.29 5.59
C ILE A 112 -17.11 -4.02 4.95
N PRO A 113 -18.22 -4.64 5.43
CA PRO A 113 -19.54 -4.43 4.86
C PRO A 113 -20.02 -2.99 5.08
N LYS A 114 -20.57 -2.40 4.04
CA LYS A 114 -21.41 -1.19 4.13
C LYS A 114 -22.83 -1.58 4.56
N LYS A 115 -23.65 -0.59 4.88
CA LYS A 115 -25.09 -0.80 5.02
C LYS A 115 -25.65 -1.24 3.67
N GLY A 116 -26.37 -2.35 3.62
CA GLY A 116 -26.99 -2.88 2.42
C GLY A 116 -26.87 -4.39 2.26
N ASN A 117 -27.04 -4.87 1.02
CA ASN A 117 -27.00 -6.30 0.74
C ASN A 117 -25.57 -6.84 0.82
N ALA A 118 -25.28 -7.67 1.83
CA ALA A 118 -23.97 -8.28 2.05
C ALA A 118 -23.56 -9.30 0.96
N LYS A 119 -24.44 -9.64 0.03
CA LYS A 119 -24.15 -10.56 -1.09
C LYS A 119 -23.46 -9.89 -2.28
N GLU A 120 -23.43 -8.56 -2.32
CA GLU A 120 -22.84 -7.80 -3.41
C GLU A 120 -21.46 -7.24 -3.03
N CYS A 121 -20.45 -7.47 -3.88
CA CYS A 121 -19.11 -6.93 -3.66
C CYS A 121 -19.05 -5.40 -3.61
N SER A 122 -19.96 -4.72 -4.32
CA SER A 122 -20.09 -3.26 -4.32
C SER A 122 -20.46 -2.68 -2.94
N ASN A 123 -21.06 -3.51 -2.09
CA ASN A 123 -21.47 -3.15 -0.73
C ASN A 123 -20.36 -3.35 0.32
N TYR A 124 -19.11 -3.48 -0.11
CA TYR A 124 -17.97 -3.57 0.79
C TYR A 124 -16.97 -2.43 0.54
N HIS A 125 -16.41 -1.91 1.63
CA HIS A 125 -15.15 -1.17 1.60
C HIS A 125 -14.00 -2.14 1.82
N THR A 126 -12.93 -1.99 1.08
CA THR A 126 -11.70 -2.73 1.35
C THR A 126 -10.72 -1.85 2.10
N ILE A 127 -10.24 -2.32 3.24
CA ILE A 127 -9.10 -1.75 3.93
C ILE A 127 -7.86 -2.54 3.53
N ALA A 128 -6.83 -1.83 3.06
CA ALA A 128 -5.55 -2.43 2.71
C ALA A 128 -4.57 -2.26 3.86
N PHE A 129 -4.03 -3.35 4.36
CA PHE A 129 -2.89 -3.34 5.26
C PHE A 129 -1.61 -3.53 4.46
N ILE A 130 -0.81 -2.48 4.42
CA ILE A 130 0.51 -2.49 3.78
C ILE A 130 1.59 -2.26 4.85
N SER A 131 2.83 -2.67 4.57
CA SER A 131 3.94 -2.47 5.50
C SER A 131 4.14 -0.99 5.84
N HIS A 132 4.54 -0.69 7.06
CA HIS A 132 4.82 0.67 7.48
C HIS A 132 6.01 1.28 6.71
N ALA A 133 7.00 0.46 6.37
CA ALA A 133 8.11 0.86 5.51
C ALA A 133 7.64 1.29 4.11
N SER A 134 6.73 0.52 3.51
CA SER A 134 6.10 0.88 2.23
C SER A 134 5.31 2.18 2.31
N LYS A 135 4.59 2.41 3.41
CA LYS A 135 3.87 3.68 3.65
C LYS A 135 4.81 4.88 3.68
N THR A 136 6.00 4.73 4.25
CA THR A 136 7.03 5.77 4.26
C THR A 136 7.40 6.17 2.84
N MET A 137 7.72 5.22 1.97
CA MET A 137 8.04 5.49 0.57
C MET A 137 6.87 6.13 -0.18
N LEU A 138 5.66 5.60 -0.02
CA LEU A 138 4.45 6.14 -0.65
C LEU A 138 4.18 7.58 -0.22
N LYS A 139 4.44 7.94 1.02
CA LYS A 139 4.27 9.30 1.51
C LYS A 139 5.26 10.27 0.90
N ILE A 140 6.51 9.86 0.72
CA ILE A 140 7.52 10.66 0.00
C ILE A 140 7.07 10.91 -1.44
N LEU A 141 6.65 9.85 -2.13
CA LEU A 141 6.16 9.95 -3.50
C LEU A 141 4.93 10.86 -3.61
N GLN A 142 4.00 10.74 -2.69
CA GLN A 142 2.83 11.60 -2.62
C GLN A 142 3.22 13.07 -2.48
N ALA A 143 4.13 13.40 -1.57
CA ALA A 143 4.59 14.76 -1.35
C ALA A 143 5.28 15.35 -2.58
N ARG A 144 6.11 14.56 -3.27
CA ARG A 144 6.76 14.96 -4.51
C ARG A 144 5.76 15.17 -5.64
N LEU A 145 4.80 14.27 -5.82
CA LEU A 145 3.74 14.38 -6.82
C LEU A 145 2.85 15.61 -6.60
N GLN A 146 2.56 15.94 -5.36
CA GLN A 146 1.68 17.04 -5.03
C GLN A 146 2.20 18.41 -5.51
N GLN A 147 3.51 18.55 -5.66
CA GLN A 147 4.14 19.76 -6.21
C GLN A 147 3.80 19.98 -7.69
N TYR A 148 3.47 18.91 -8.41
CA TYR A 148 3.13 18.97 -9.84
C TYR A 148 1.62 19.05 -10.13
N VAL A 149 0.80 18.72 -9.14
CA VAL A 149 -0.68 18.68 -9.30
C VAL A 149 -1.34 19.99 -8.88
N ASN A 150 -0.65 20.81 -8.10
CA ASN A 150 -1.07 22.15 -7.73
C ASN A 150 -0.57 23.13 -8.79
#